data_59cc41ab9b1783fbb3b26400cf6fbb42
#
_entry.id   59cc41ab9b1783fbb3b26400cf6fbb42
#
_cell.length_a   1.000
_cell.length_b   1.000
_cell.length_c   1.000
_cell.angle_alpha   90.00
_cell.angle_beta   90.00
_cell.angle_gamma   90.00
#
_symmetry.space_group_name_H-M   'P 1'
#
loop_
_entity.id
_entity.type
_entity.pdbx_description
1 polymer ?
#
loop_
_entity_poly.entity_id
_entity_poly.type
_entity_poly.pdbx_seq_one_letter_code
_entity_poly.pdbx_strand_id
1 'polypeptide(L)'
;VDESLLRTLTPTVIGVLVRRGADFAAAEDAVQDALVEAVRVWPDDPPRDPKGWLVTVAWRKFLDAARADTARRHREERAEGEPVPGAGEEVDDTLQLYFLCAHPSLTPASAVALTLRAVGGLTTRQIAQAYLVPEATMAQRISRAKRTVAGVRFNQPGDVATVLRVLYLVFNEGYSGDVDLAAEAIRLTRQLAARIDHEEVAGLLALMLLHHARRPARTGSDGRLVPLAEQDRGLWDTRLIAEGVDVLQAALARDRLGEFQAQAAVAALHADAQTAEETDWVQIVEWYDELVRLTGSPVARLNRAVAVGEADGPRAGLAALAELDPGLPRHTAVAAYLRERDGDLVTAARLYAEAARSASSLPERDHLTRQAARLNARLRA
;
A
#
# COMPACT_ATOMS: atom_id res chain seq x y z
N VAL A 1 -12.32 -24.08 -4.76
CA VAL A 1 -12.19 -22.99 -5.75
C VAL A 1 -10.91 -22.23 -5.47
N ASP A 2 -10.13 -21.95 -6.50
CA ASP A 2 -8.90 -21.15 -6.37
C ASP A 2 -9.28 -19.67 -6.19
N GLU A 3 -9.17 -19.19 -4.95
CA GLU A 3 -9.46 -17.79 -4.60
C GLU A 3 -8.52 -16.81 -5.32
N SER A 4 -7.27 -17.22 -5.56
CA SER A 4 -6.28 -16.41 -6.29
C SER A 4 -6.72 -16.18 -7.74
N LEU A 5 -7.25 -17.22 -8.41
CA LEU A 5 -7.80 -17.11 -9.75
C LEU A 5 -8.98 -16.13 -9.78
N LEU A 6 -9.93 -16.27 -8.85
CA LEU A 6 -11.10 -15.39 -8.78
C LEU A 6 -10.69 -13.92 -8.60
N ARG A 7 -9.75 -13.65 -7.70
CA ARG A 7 -9.22 -12.30 -7.50
C ARG A 7 -8.53 -11.73 -8.75
N THR A 8 -7.78 -12.56 -9.46
CA THR A 8 -7.10 -12.13 -10.70
C THR A 8 -8.08 -11.80 -11.82
N LEU A 9 -9.20 -12.54 -11.91
CA LEU A 9 -10.22 -12.32 -12.94
C LEU A 9 -11.16 -11.15 -12.63
N THR A 10 -11.37 -10.81 -11.36
CA THR A 10 -12.32 -9.78 -10.91
C THR A 10 -12.20 -8.46 -11.67
N PRO A 11 -11.03 -7.79 -11.74
CA PRO A 11 -10.91 -6.51 -12.43
C PRO A 11 -11.20 -6.62 -13.93
N THR A 12 -10.75 -7.68 -14.55
CA THR A 12 -11.00 -7.92 -15.99
C THR A 12 -12.50 -8.08 -16.29
N VAL A 13 -13.22 -8.81 -15.44
CA VAL A 13 -14.67 -9.02 -15.60
C VAL A 13 -15.44 -7.71 -15.38
N ILE A 14 -15.08 -6.92 -14.35
CA ILE A 14 -15.68 -5.59 -14.14
C ILE A 14 -15.47 -4.71 -15.37
N GLY A 15 -14.25 -4.65 -15.90
CA GLY A 15 -13.93 -3.85 -17.09
C GLY A 15 -14.78 -4.26 -18.31
N VAL A 16 -14.96 -5.56 -18.53
CA VAL A 16 -15.83 -6.06 -19.62
C VAL A 16 -17.27 -5.59 -19.47
N LEU A 17 -17.84 -5.63 -18.24
CA LEU A 17 -19.21 -5.19 -18.01
C LEU A 17 -19.35 -3.67 -18.22
N VAL A 18 -18.40 -2.88 -17.75
CA VAL A 18 -18.42 -1.42 -17.91
C VAL A 18 -18.33 -1.03 -19.40
N ARG A 19 -17.48 -1.69 -20.19
CA ARG A 19 -17.43 -1.47 -21.65
C ARG A 19 -18.74 -1.83 -22.35
N ARG A 20 -19.47 -2.80 -21.83
CA ARG A 20 -20.78 -3.18 -22.35
C ARG A 20 -21.90 -2.22 -21.96
N GLY A 21 -21.58 -1.13 -21.26
CA GLY A 21 -22.53 -0.09 -20.88
C GLY A 21 -23.06 -0.16 -19.45
N ALA A 22 -22.60 -1.12 -18.65
CA ALA A 22 -22.91 -1.10 -17.22
C ALA A 22 -22.20 0.07 -16.53
N ASP A 23 -22.88 0.78 -15.63
CA ASP A 23 -22.17 1.69 -14.73
C ASP A 23 -21.26 0.92 -13.78
N PHE A 24 -20.18 1.57 -13.34
CA PHE A 24 -19.16 0.88 -12.53
C PHE A 24 -19.71 0.26 -11.25
N ALA A 25 -20.64 0.94 -10.56
CA ALA A 25 -21.18 0.44 -9.30
C ALA A 25 -22.00 -0.84 -9.51
N ALA A 26 -22.88 -0.82 -10.52
CA ALA A 26 -23.69 -1.98 -10.89
C ALA A 26 -22.86 -3.13 -11.46
N ALA A 27 -21.79 -2.82 -12.23
CA ALA A 27 -20.85 -3.82 -12.73
C ALA A 27 -20.13 -4.53 -11.60
N GLU A 28 -19.60 -3.79 -10.62
CA GLU A 28 -18.92 -4.35 -9.47
C GLU A 28 -19.85 -5.21 -8.61
N ASP A 29 -21.08 -4.74 -8.32
CA ASP A 29 -22.05 -5.52 -7.56
C ASP A 29 -22.41 -6.83 -8.29
N ALA A 30 -22.66 -6.78 -9.58
CA ALA A 30 -22.97 -7.97 -10.39
C ALA A 30 -21.80 -8.99 -10.45
N VAL A 31 -20.56 -8.50 -10.51
CA VAL A 31 -19.37 -9.35 -10.46
C VAL A 31 -19.22 -10.01 -9.09
N GLN A 32 -19.47 -9.31 -8.00
CA GLN A 32 -19.44 -9.91 -6.66
C GLN A 32 -20.48 -11.02 -6.51
N ASP A 33 -21.69 -10.80 -7.01
CA ASP A 33 -22.73 -11.84 -7.02
C ASP A 33 -22.32 -13.07 -7.86
N ALA A 34 -21.64 -12.85 -8.99
CA ALA A 34 -21.09 -13.92 -9.81
C ALA A 34 -19.97 -14.69 -9.10
N LEU A 35 -19.10 -14.00 -8.35
CA LEU A 35 -18.05 -14.65 -7.55
C LEU A 35 -18.64 -15.53 -6.44
N VAL A 36 -19.68 -15.07 -5.75
CA VAL A 36 -20.41 -15.89 -4.76
C VAL A 36 -20.99 -17.13 -5.41
N GLU A 37 -21.54 -17.00 -6.61
CA GLU A 37 -22.07 -18.14 -7.36
C GLU A 37 -20.97 -19.10 -7.83
N ALA A 38 -19.81 -18.59 -8.26
CA ALA A 38 -18.65 -19.40 -8.61
C ALA A 38 -18.17 -20.24 -7.43
N VAL A 39 -18.03 -19.66 -6.25
CA VAL A 39 -17.63 -20.39 -5.04
C VAL A 39 -18.59 -21.53 -4.71
N ARG A 40 -19.90 -21.37 -5.02
CA ARG A 40 -20.92 -22.39 -4.78
C ARG A 40 -20.93 -23.49 -5.85
N VAL A 41 -20.73 -23.16 -7.13
CA VAL A 41 -20.93 -24.08 -8.27
C VAL A 41 -19.65 -24.78 -8.71
N TRP A 42 -18.51 -24.08 -8.74
CA TRP A 42 -17.26 -24.62 -9.30
C TRP A 42 -16.65 -25.81 -8.55
N PRO A 43 -16.87 -26.04 -7.25
CA PRO A 43 -16.41 -27.27 -6.59
C PRO A 43 -16.95 -28.54 -7.27
N ASP A 44 -18.19 -28.51 -7.74
CA ASP A 44 -18.88 -29.66 -8.32
C ASP A 44 -18.84 -29.63 -9.86
N ASP A 45 -18.85 -28.44 -10.47
CA ASP A 45 -18.88 -28.26 -11.93
C ASP A 45 -17.93 -27.09 -12.35
N PRO A 46 -16.63 -27.35 -12.43
CA PRO A 46 -15.65 -26.31 -12.80
C PRO A 46 -15.75 -25.96 -14.29
N PRO A 47 -15.87 -24.67 -14.65
CA PRO A 47 -15.98 -24.26 -16.05
C PRO A 47 -14.65 -24.44 -16.80
N ARG A 48 -14.73 -24.77 -18.10
CA ARG A 48 -13.56 -24.82 -18.99
C ARG A 48 -12.95 -23.44 -19.21
N ASP A 49 -13.77 -22.39 -19.22
CA ASP A 49 -13.38 -20.99 -19.32
C ASP A 49 -13.93 -20.21 -18.12
N PRO A 50 -13.16 -20.10 -17.00
CA PRO A 50 -13.56 -19.37 -15.82
C PRO A 50 -13.92 -17.90 -16.09
N LYS A 51 -13.16 -17.20 -16.96
CA LYS A 51 -13.40 -15.81 -17.32
C LYS A 51 -14.72 -15.64 -18.05
N GLY A 52 -14.94 -16.42 -19.09
CA GLY A 52 -16.19 -16.37 -19.87
C GLY A 52 -17.41 -16.72 -19.05
N TRP A 53 -17.28 -17.67 -18.13
CA TRP A 53 -18.35 -18.04 -17.19
C TRP A 53 -18.70 -16.86 -16.28
N LEU A 54 -17.69 -16.24 -15.64
CA LEU A 54 -17.90 -15.07 -14.76
C LEU A 54 -18.53 -13.90 -15.52
N VAL A 55 -18.05 -13.57 -16.73
CA VAL A 55 -18.62 -12.51 -17.55
C VAL A 55 -20.10 -12.81 -17.87
N THR A 56 -20.43 -14.04 -18.21
CA THR A 56 -21.81 -14.43 -18.56
C THR A 56 -22.74 -14.33 -17.35
N VAL A 57 -22.32 -14.86 -16.21
CA VAL A 57 -23.10 -14.84 -14.98
C VAL A 57 -23.25 -13.40 -14.46
N ALA A 58 -22.16 -12.63 -14.39
CA ALA A 58 -22.20 -11.25 -13.95
C ALA A 58 -23.08 -10.38 -14.87
N TRP A 59 -22.98 -10.56 -16.20
CA TRP A 59 -23.84 -9.84 -17.12
C TRP A 59 -25.33 -10.15 -16.92
N ARG A 60 -25.69 -11.43 -16.68
CA ARG A 60 -27.06 -11.83 -16.33
C ARG A 60 -27.53 -11.16 -15.06
N LYS A 61 -26.70 -11.19 -13.98
CA LYS A 61 -27.01 -10.52 -12.70
C LYS A 61 -27.23 -9.01 -12.89
N PHE A 62 -26.39 -8.36 -13.68
CA PHE A 62 -26.56 -6.95 -14.03
C PHE A 62 -27.89 -6.67 -14.72
N LEU A 63 -28.25 -7.46 -15.74
CA LEU A 63 -29.51 -7.30 -16.46
C LEU A 63 -30.73 -7.55 -15.54
N ASP A 64 -30.65 -8.54 -14.68
CA ASP A 64 -31.74 -8.85 -13.74
C ASP A 64 -31.92 -7.72 -12.71
N ALA A 65 -30.82 -7.13 -12.19
CA ALA A 65 -30.86 -5.97 -11.33
C ALA A 65 -31.41 -4.72 -12.05
N ALA A 66 -30.99 -4.46 -13.30
CA ALA A 66 -31.48 -3.37 -14.11
C ALA A 66 -33.00 -3.50 -14.40
N ARG A 67 -33.47 -4.72 -14.72
CA ARG A 67 -34.92 -5.00 -14.88
C ARG A 67 -35.70 -4.79 -13.59
N ALA A 68 -35.16 -5.24 -12.45
CA ALA A 68 -35.79 -5.04 -11.16
C ALA A 68 -35.90 -3.54 -10.78
N ASP A 69 -34.85 -2.77 -11.08
CA ASP A 69 -34.82 -1.31 -10.86
C ASP A 69 -35.76 -0.57 -11.84
N THR A 70 -35.81 -1.00 -13.11
CA THR A 70 -36.73 -0.50 -14.11
C THR A 70 -38.19 -0.86 -13.75
N ALA A 71 -38.44 -2.10 -13.30
CA ALA A 71 -39.77 -2.50 -12.82
C ALA A 71 -40.21 -1.74 -11.54
N ARG A 72 -39.23 -1.33 -10.72
CA ARG A 72 -39.45 -0.46 -9.55
C ARG A 72 -39.77 0.98 -9.96
N ARG A 73 -39.10 1.51 -10.99
CA ARG A 73 -39.34 2.82 -11.59
C ARG A 73 -40.54 2.82 -12.51
N HIS A 74 -40.79 1.71 -13.27
CA HIS A 74 -41.89 1.53 -14.23
C HIS A 74 -43.21 1.00 -13.64
N ARG A 75 -43.37 1.03 -12.35
CA ARG A 75 -44.78 1.24 -11.91
C ARG A 75 -45.31 2.58 -12.43
N GLU A 76 -44.44 3.39 -13.03
CA GLU A 76 -44.79 4.66 -13.66
C GLU A 76 -44.64 4.73 -15.19
N GLU A 77 -43.73 3.94 -15.91
CA GLU A 77 -43.67 3.97 -17.41
C GLU A 77 -42.99 2.73 -18.03
N ARG A 78 -43.53 2.26 -19.17
CA ARG A 78 -43.06 1.08 -19.95
C ARG A 78 -41.95 1.41 -20.95
N ALA A 79 -40.94 0.55 -21.12
CA ALA A 79 -40.21 0.35 -22.38
C ALA A 79 -39.27 -0.88 -22.43
N GLU A 80 -38.91 -1.25 -23.65
CA GLU A 80 -38.48 -2.52 -24.21
C GLU A 80 -37.03 -2.94 -23.95
N GLY A 81 -36.77 -4.27 -24.14
CA GLY A 81 -35.48 -4.90 -23.81
C GLY A 81 -34.42 -4.79 -24.92
N GLU A 82 -33.15 -4.74 -24.47
CA GLU A 82 -31.96 -4.73 -25.33
C GLU A 82 -31.28 -6.12 -25.44
N PRO A 83 -30.67 -6.45 -26.58
CA PRO A 83 -30.06 -7.74 -26.84
C PRO A 83 -28.68 -7.90 -26.14
N VAL A 84 -28.32 -9.15 -25.79
CA VAL A 84 -27.03 -9.54 -25.22
C VAL A 84 -25.93 -9.33 -26.29
N PRO A 85 -24.97 -8.41 -26.11
CA PRO A 85 -23.88 -8.23 -27.06
C PRO A 85 -22.89 -9.39 -26.97
N GLY A 86 -22.39 -9.83 -28.16
CA GLY A 86 -21.39 -10.89 -28.28
C GLY A 86 -20.04 -10.55 -27.63
N ALA A 87 -19.16 -11.54 -27.53
CA ALA A 87 -17.81 -11.41 -27.00
C ALA A 87 -17.05 -10.29 -27.73
N GLY A 88 -16.80 -9.18 -27.04
CA GLY A 88 -15.98 -8.07 -27.55
C GLY A 88 -14.49 -8.39 -27.42
N GLU A 89 -13.66 -7.66 -28.17
CA GLU A 89 -12.20 -7.75 -28.18
C GLU A 89 -11.60 -7.81 -26.77
N GLU A 90 -10.52 -8.60 -26.61
CA GLU A 90 -9.77 -8.75 -25.36
C GLU A 90 -8.96 -7.48 -25.04
N VAL A 91 -9.62 -6.42 -24.59
CA VAL A 91 -8.95 -5.27 -24.01
C VAL A 91 -8.89 -5.44 -22.49
N ASP A 92 -7.71 -5.29 -21.92
CA ASP A 92 -7.52 -5.35 -20.47
C ASP A 92 -7.79 -3.98 -19.82
N ASP A 93 -8.97 -3.81 -19.26
CA ASP A 93 -9.38 -2.56 -18.61
C ASP A 93 -8.92 -2.43 -17.15
N THR A 94 -8.08 -3.32 -16.67
CA THR A 94 -7.60 -3.31 -15.28
C THR A 94 -6.90 -2.00 -14.93
N LEU A 95 -6.12 -1.44 -15.87
CA LEU A 95 -5.46 -0.14 -15.65
C LEU A 95 -6.47 1.00 -15.44
N GLN A 96 -7.55 1.00 -16.21
CA GLN A 96 -8.61 1.99 -16.08
C GLN A 96 -9.33 1.89 -14.71
N LEU A 97 -9.47 0.67 -14.19
CA LEU A 97 -9.99 0.47 -12.84
C LEU A 97 -9.08 1.04 -11.75
N TYR A 98 -7.74 0.90 -11.90
CA TYR A 98 -6.82 1.55 -10.97
C TYR A 98 -7.03 3.07 -10.95
N PHE A 99 -7.11 3.71 -12.11
CA PHE A 99 -7.33 5.16 -12.21
C PHE A 99 -8.67 5.58 -11.62
N LEU A 100 -9.73 4.82 -11.87
CA LEU A 100 -11.05 5.11 -11.32
C LEU A 100 -11.08 4.96 -9.80
N CYS A 101 -10.50 3.88 -9.28
CA CYS A 101 -10.47 3.60 -7.84
C CYS A 101 -9.55 4.53 -7.05
N ALA A 102 -8.54 5.13 -7.71
CA ALA A 102 -7.64 6.13 -7.14
C ALA A 102 -7.99 7.57 -7.56
N HIS A 103 -9.22 7.82 -8.05
CA HIS A 103 -9.61 9.13 -8.56
C HIS A 103 -9.44 10.24 -7.50
N PRO A 104 -8.91 11.44 -7.86
CA PRO A 104 -8.62 12.53 -6.92
C PRO A 104 -9.82 13.05 -6.12
N SER A 105 -11.05 12.81 -6.58
CA SER A 105 -12.27 13.16 -5.83
C SER A 105 -12.53 12.25 -4.62
N LEU A 106 -11.82 11.12 -4.51
CA LEU A 106 -11.93 10.21 -3.38
C LEU A 106 -11.01 10.64 -2.24
N THR A 107 -11.48 10.45 -1.00
CA THR A 107 -10.57 10.51 0.13
C THR A 107 -9.60 9.32 0.09
N PRO A 108 -8.38 9.42 0.66
CA PRO A 108 -7.42 8.31 0.68
C PRO A 108 -8.03 7.01 1.19
N ALA A 109 -8.78 7.06 2.29
CA ALA A 109 -9.44 5.88 2.87
C ALA A 109 -10.51 5.27 1.95
N SER A 110 -11.21 6.11 1.17
CA SER A 110 -12.21 5.66 0.19
C SER A 110 -11.53 5.04 -1.04
N ALA A 111 -10.45 5.65 -1.53
CA ALA A 111 -9.67 5.14 -2.65
C ALA A 111 -9.05 3.76 -2.32
N VAL A 112 -8.44 3.64 -1.14
CA VAL A 112 -7.91 2.36 -0.63
C VAL A 112 -9.00 1.28 -0.59
N ALA A 113 -10.13 1.57 0.05
CA ALA A 113 -11.22 0.60 0.18
C ALA A 113 -11.78 0.16 -1.19
N LEU A 114 -11.93 1.10 -2.11
CA LEU A 114 -12.44 0.83 -3.45
C LEU A 114 -11.43 0.04 -4.30
N THR A 115 -10.13 0.37 -4.20
CA THR A 115 -9.05 -0.36 -4.89
C THR A 115 -8.98 -1.80 -4.41
N LEU A 116 -8.99 -2.04 -3.11
CA LEU A 116 -8.99 -3.40 -2.55
C LEU A 116 -10.22 -4.19 -2.98
N ARG A 117 -11.38 -3.54 -3.07
CA ARG A 117 -12.63 -4.16 -3.49
C ARG A 117 -12.65 -4.52 -4.97
N ALA A 118 -12.45 -3.54 -5.85
CA ALA A 118 -12.67 -3.68 -7.28
C ALA A 118 -11.44 -4.24 -8.02
N VAL A 119 -10.23 -3.89 -7.60
CA VAL A 119 -8.99 -4.36 -8.22
C VAL A 119 -8.39 -5.54 -7.45
N GLY A 120 -8.40 -5.49 -6.13
CA GLY A 120 -7.91 -6.56 -5.26
C GLY A 120 -8.85 -7.78 -5.19
N GLY A 121 -10.13 -7.58 -5.48
CA GLY A 121 -11.14 -8.65 -5.39
C GLY A 121 -11.45 -9.09 -3.95
N LEU A 122 -11.11 -8.26 -2.96
CA LEU A 122 -11.41 -8.55 -1.54
C LEU A 122 -12.89 -8.31 -1.23
N THR A 123 -13.43 -9.14 -0.34
CA THR A 123 -14.78 -8.92 0.19
C THR A 123 -14.82 -7.73 1.15
N THR A 124 -15.99 -7.10 1.29
CA THR A 124 -16.17 -6.01 2.27
C THR A 124 -15.78 -6.44 3.68
N ARG A 125 -16.09 -7.68 4.05
CA ARG A 125 -15.72 -8.27 5.34
C ARG A 125 -14.20 -8.36 5.52
N GLN A 126 -13.46 -8.86 4.52
CA GLN A 126 -12.00 -8.93 4.58
C GLN A 126 -11.37 -7.55 4.72
N ILE A 127 -11.86 -6.56 3.96
CA ILE A 127 -11.38 -5.18 4.05
C ILE A 127 -11.70 -4.58 5.43
N ALA A 128 -12.91 -4.80 5.96
CA ALA A 128 -13.33 -4.32 7.28
C ALA A 128 -12.46 -4.91 8.40
N GLN A 129 -12.18 -6.21 8.34
CA GLN A 129 -11.29 -6.90 9.29
C GLN A 129 -9.87 -6.35 9.23
N ALA A 130 -9.34 -6.16 8.02
CA ALA A 130 -8.00 -5.62 7.83
C ALA A 130 -7.83 -4.19 8.39
N TYR A 131 -8.89 -3.38 8.37
CA TYR A 131 -8.88 -2.01 8.89
C TYR A 131 -9.47 -1.88 10.30
N LEU A 132 -9.76 -3.00 10.96
CA LEU A 132 -10.35 -3.07 12.31
C LEU A 132 -11.58 -2.17 12.48
N VAL A 133 -12.44 -2.13 11.47
CA VAL A 133 -13.70 -1.38 11.48
C VAL A 133 -14.90 -2.33 11.31
N PRO A 134 -16.10 -1.94 11.80
CA PRO A 134 -17.30 -2.71 11.55
C PRO A 134 -17.58 -2.88 10.04
N GLU A 135 -18.05 -4.05 9.63
CA GLU A 135 -18.35 -4.35 8.22
C GLU A 135 -19.35 -3.35 7.60
N ALA A 136 -20.38 -2.96 8.38
CA ALA A 136 -21.34 -1.95 7.95
C ALA A 136 -20.69 -0.59 7.65
N THR A 137 -19.68 -0.19 8.44
CA THR A 137 -18.92 1.06 8.22
C THR A 137 -18.12 0.97 6.92
N MET A 138 -17.46 -0.17 6.67
CA MET A 138 -16.72 -0.38 5.44
C MET A 138 -17.66 -0.43 4.21
N ALA A 139 -18.79 -1.11 4.33
CA ALA A 139 -19.81 -1.15 3.27
C ALA A 139 -20.30 0.26 2.89
N GLN A 140 -20.59 1.11 3.89
CA GLN A 140 -20.98 2.50 3.65
C GLN A 140 -19.85 3.31 2.97
N ARG A 141 -18.58 3.10 3.38
CA ARG A 141 -17.41 3.75 2.77
C ARG A 141 -17.29 3.39 1.30
N ILE A 142 -17.35 2.10 0.97
CA ILE A 142 -17.30 1.60 -0.42
C ILE A 142 -18.49 2.14 -1.23
N SER A 143 -19.69 2.10 -0.69
CA SER A 143 -20.90 2.63 -1.35
C SER A 143 -20.80 4.13 -1.65
N ARG A 144 -20.26 4.93 -0.71
CA ARG A 144 -20.01 6.36 -0.95
C ARG A 144 -18.93 6.58 -2.01
N ALA A 145 -17.84 5.80 -1.96
CA ALA A 145 -16.78 5.85 -2.96
C ALA A 145 -17.32 5.59 -4.37
N LYS A 146 -18.10 4.51 -4.55
CA LYS A 146 -18.77 4.19 -5.82
C LYS A 146 -19.62 5.36 -6.34
N ARG A 147 -20.42 5.98 -5.47
CA ARG A 147 -21.25 7.15 -5.84
C ARG A 147 -20.41 8.36 -6.24
N THR A 148 -19.29 8.58 -5.58
CA THR A 148 -18.39 9.70 -5.90
C THR A 148 -17.80 9.54 -7.30
N VAL A 149 -17.51 8.34 -7.76
CA VAL A 149 -16.93 8.08 -9.08
C VAL A 149 -17.96 7.69 -10.15
N ALA A 150 -19.26 7.63 -9.82
CA ALA A 150 -20.30 7.19 -10.74
C ALA A 150 -20.40 8.05 -12.02
N GLY A 151 -20.04 9.35 -11.96
CA GLY A 151 -20.00 10.25 -13.11
C GLY A 151 -18.66 10.32 -13.84
N VAL A 152 -17.65 9.61 -13.37
CA VAL A 152 -16.31 9.62 -13.97
C VAL A 152 -16.29 8.69 -15.19
N ARG A 153 -15.82 9.20 -16.32
CA ARG A 153 -15.69 8.37 -17.54
C ARG A 153 -14.61 7.31 -17.34
N PHE A 154 -14.96 6.07 -17.56
CA PHE A 154 -14.10 4.90 -17.35
C PHE A 154 -12.80 4.91 -18.19
N ASN A 155 -12.82 5.55 -19.35
CA ASN A 155 -11.70 5.60 -20.30
C ASN A 155 -10.87 6.88 -20.20
N GLN A 156 -10.98 7.66 -19.12
CA GLN A 156 -10.14 8.84 -18.93
C GLN A 156 -8.73 8.45 -18.49
N PRO A 157 -7.69 9.11 -19.02
CA PRO A 157 -6.34 8.99 -18.48
C PRO A 157 -6.34 9.38 -17.00
N GLY A 158 -5.75 8.54 -16.17
CA GLY A 158 -5.60 8.81 -14.75
C GLY A 158 -4.17 9.20 -14.38
N ASP A 159 -4.00 9.61 -13.13
CA ASP A 159 -2.71 9.95 -12.57
C ASP A 159 -2.07 8.73 -11.90
N VAL A 160 -0.98 8.23 -12.47
CA VAL A 160 -0.20 7.10 -11.92
C VAL A 160 0.29 7.41 -10.50
N ALA A 161 0.72 8.64 -10.23
CA ALA A 161 1.21 9.02 -8.90
C ALA A 161 0.13 8.84 -7.83
N THR A 162 -1.13 9.14 -8.13
CA THR A 162 -2.25 8.92 -7.20
C THR A 162 -2.48 7.42 -6.96
N VAL A 163 -2.40 6.57 -7.99
CA VAL A 163 -2.49 5.12 -7.84
C VAL A 163 -1.37 4.59 -6.94
N LEU A 164 -0.14 5.03 -7.18
CA LEU A 164 1.02 4.61 -6.37
C LEU A 164 0.87 4.99 -4.91
N ARG A 165 0.38 6.19 -4.61
CA ARG A 165 0.08 6.60 -3.23
C ARG A 165 -0.96 5.70 -2.56
N VAL A 166 -2.01 5.31 -3.29
CA VAL A 166 -3.04 4.40 -2.77
C VAL A 166 -2.43 3.03 -2.47
N LEU A 167 -1.66 2.46 -3.38
CA LEU A 167 -0.98 1.17 -3.17
C LEU A 167 0.02 1.23 -2.01
N TYR A 168 0.75 2.34 -1.89
CA TYR A 168 1.67 2.55 -0.77
C TYR A 168 0.94 2.65 0.58
N LEU A 169 -0.24 3.27 0.63
CA LEU A 169 -1.08 3.30 1.83
C LEU A 169 -1.56 1.89 2.21
N VAL A 170 -1.97 1.07 1.23
CA VAL A 170 -2.33 -0.34 1.47
C VAL A 170 -1.16 -1.12 2.05
N PHE A 171 0.04 -0.92 1.50
CA PHE A 171 1.26 -1.58 1.97
C PHE A 171 1.61 -1.21 3.42
N ASN A 172 1.52 0.08 3.75
CA ASN A 172 1.87 0.59 5.09
C ASN A 172 0.87 0.18 6.18
N GLU A 173 -0.37 -0.14 5.82
CA GLU A 173 -1.34 -0.70 6.77
C GLU A 173 -0.87 -2.08 7.26
N GLY A 174 -0.15 -2.82 6.43
CA GLY A 174 0.60 -4.02 6.78
C GLY A 174 -0.30 -5.18 7.22
N TYR A 175 -0.23 -5.54 8.49
CA TYR A 175 -0.90 -6.68 9.08
C TYR A 175 -2.08 -6.26 9.94
N SER A 176 -3.28 -6.63 9.54
CA SER A 176 -4.40 -6.70 10.46
C SER A 176 -5.39 -7.78 10.04
N GLY A 177 -5.80 -8.62 10.98
CA GLY A 177 -6.70 -9.73 10.73
C GLY A 177 -6.12 -10.84 9.86
N ASP A 178 -6.97 -11.53 9.10
CA ASP A 178 -6.62 -12.68 8.26
C ASP A 178 -6.01 -12.28 6.89
N VAL A 179 -5.96 -10.99 6.57
CA VAL A 179 -5.49 -10.49 5.27
C VAL A 179 -4.14 -9.80 5.41
N ASP A 180 -3.15 -10.32 4.66
CA ASP A 180 -1.86 -9.68 4.51
C ASP A 180 -1.93 -8.55 3.47
N LEU A 181 -2.23 -7.32 3.93
CA LEU A 181 -2.33 -6.15 3.06
C LEU A 181 -1.00 -5.79 2.40
N ALA A 182 0.14 -6.08 3.05
CA ALA A 182 1.45 -5.83 2.44
C ALA A 182 1.69 -6.77 1.25
N ALA A 183 1.41 -8.06 1.41
CA ALA A 183 1.49 -9.03 0.29
C ALA A 183 0.49 -8.68 -0.82
N GLU A 184 -0.72 -8.23 -0.45
CA GLU A 184 -1.73 -7.80 -1.41
C GLU A 184 -1.28 -6.55 -2.19
N ALA A 185 -0.71 -5.56 -1.54
CA ALA A 185 -0.16 -4.37 -2.18
C ALA A 185 0.96 -4.72 -3.18
N ILE A 186 1.86 -5.64 -2.81
CA ILE A 186 2.90 -6.16 -3.71
C ILE A 186 2.27 -6.84 -4.93
N ARG A 187 1.27 -7.70 -4.72
CA ARG A 187 0.55 -8.38 -5.81
C ARG A 187 -0.08 -7.38 -6.78
N LEU A 188 -0.78 -6.37 -6.24
CA LEU A 188 -1.43 -5.32 -7.03
C LEU A 188 -0.39 -4.46 -7.77
N THR A 189 0.73 -4.14 -7.13
CA THR A 189 1.79 -3.35 -7.77
C THR A 189 2.49 -4.13 -8.87
N ARG A 190 2.72 -5.45 -8.71
CA ARG A 190 3.19 -6.33 -9.80
C ARG A 190 2.20 -6.38 -10.97
N GLN A 191 0.90 -6.48 -10.67
CA GLN A 191 -0.15 -6.46 -11.67
C GLN A 191 -0.18 -5.14 -12.45
N LEU A 192 0.03 -4.01 -11.78
CA LEU A 192 0.15 -2.70 -12.41
C LEU A 192 1.41 -2.60 -13.27
N ALA A 193 2.56 -3.05 -12.77
CA ALA A 193 3.84 -3.05 -13.50
C ALA A 193 3.81 -3.87 -14.79
N ALA A 194 3.01 -4.95 -14.82
CA ALA A 194 2.81 -5.75 -16.02
C ALA A 194 1.97 -5.04 -17.10
N ARG A 195 1.28 -3.95 -16.77
CA ARG A 195 0.35 -3.22 -17.66
C ARG A 195 0.84 -1.85 -18.08
N ILE A 196 1.70 -1.25 -17.27
CA ILE A 196 2.24 0.07 -17.54
C ILE A 196 3.74 0.07 -17.30
N ASP A 197 4.47 0.47 -18.32
CA ASP A 197 5.92 0.67 -18.24
C ASP A 197 6.22 2.05 -17.69
N HIS A 198 6.38 2.13 -16.35
CA HIS A 198 6.61 3.39 -15.64
C HIS A 198 7.62 3.20 -14.52
N GLU A 199 8.62 4.06 -14.46
CA GLU A 199 9.78 3.96 -13.56
C GLU A 199 9.37 3.98 -12.09
N GLU A 200 8.41 4.82 -11.71
CA GLU A 200 7.95 4.92 -10.32
C GLU A 200 7.04 3.74 -9.90
N VAL A 201 6.40 3.04 -10.84
CA VAL A 201 5.70 1.77 -10.54
C VAL A 201 6.73 0.71 -10.16
N ALA A 202 7.83 0.64 -10.91
CA ALA A 202 8.95 -0.24 -10.59
C ALA A 202 9.63 0.18 -9.27
N GLY A 203 9.82 1.49 -9.05
CA GLY A 203 10.35 2.04 -7.79
C GLY A 203 9.52 1.64 -6.57
N LEU A 204 8.20 1.78 -6.65
CA LEU A 204 7.31 1.37 -5.59
C LEU A 204 7.33 -0.14 -5.34
N LEU A 205 7.36 -0.95 -6.41
CA LEU A 205 7.48 -2.40 -6.29
C LEU A 205 8.77 -2.80 -5.58
N ALA A 206 9.90 -2.23 -6.00
CA ALA A 206 11.20 -2.47 -5.38
C ALA A 206 11.19 -2.09 -3.88
N LEU A 207 10.66 -0.91 -3.54
CA LEU A 207 10.51 -0.45 -2.16
C LEU A 207 9.72 -1.44 -1.31
N MET A 208 8.57 -1.89 -1.82
CA MET A 208 7.72 -2.85 -1.12
C MET A 208 8.43 -4.19 -0.91
N LEU A 209 9.11 -4.73 -1.93
CA LEU A 209 9.85 -5.98 -1.86
C LEU A 209 10.96 -5.91 -0.81
N LEU A 210 11.80 -4.88 -0.85
CA LEU A 210 12.90 -4.66 0.09
C LEU A 210 12.40 -4.50 1.55
N HIS A 211 11.29 -3.79 1.74
CA HIS A 211 10.68 -3.66 3.07
C HIS A 211 10.02 -4.95 3.55
N HIS A 212 9.36 -5.68 2.65
CA HIS A 212 8.68 -6.93 2.98
C HIS A 212 9.67 -8.05 3.32
N ALA A 213 10.81 -8.07 2.64
CA ALA A 213 11.89 -9.04 2.88
C ALA A 213 12.36 -9.06 4.35
N ARG A 214 12.33 -7.93 5.03
CA ARG A 214 12.78 -7.79 6.42
C ARG A 214 11.71 -8.14 7.46
N ARG A 215 10.50 -8.46 7.03
CA ARG A 215 9.35 -8.66 7.88
C ARG A 215 9.56 -9.72 8.97
N PRO A 216 10.17 -10.91 8.71
CA PRO A 216 10.39 -11.91 9.74
C PRO A 216 11.26 -11.42 10.92
N ALA A 217 12.13 -10.43 10.67
CA ALA A 217 13.03 -9.87 11.67
C ALA A 217 12.49 -8.62 12.38
N ARG A 218 11.34 -8.06 11.95
CA ARG A 218 10.80 -6.80 12.50
C ARG A 218 10.14 -6.95 13.86
N THR A 219 9.75 -8.17 14.21
CA THR A 219 9.07 -8.47 15.48
C THR A 219 9.78 -9.62 16.16
N GLY A 220 10.18 -9.42 17.41
CA GLY A 220 10.78 -10.45 18.22
C GLY A 220 9.77 -11.54 18.61
N SER A 221 10.25 -12.64 19.17
CA SER A 221 9.43 -13.76 19.66
C SER A 221 8.46 -13.34 20.78
N ASP A 222 8.73 -12.22 21.44
CA ASP A 222 7.91 -11.60 22.48
C ASP A 222 6.88 -10.59 21.92
N GLY A 223 6.75 -10.49 20.59
CA GLY A 223 5.84 -9.57 19.90
C GLY A 223 6.32 -8.11 19.85
N ARG A 224 7.53 -7.82 20.31
CA ARG A 224 8.07 -6.47 20.34
C ARG A 224 8.69 -6.05 19.02
N LEU A 225 8.60 -4.75 18.70
CA LEU A 225 9.28 -4.17 17.56
C LEU A 225 10.80 -4.24 17.76
N VAL A 226 11.51 -4.77 16.76
CA VAL A 226 12.97 -4.83 16.69
C VAL A 226 13.46 -3.70 15.76
N PRO A 227 14.27 -2.74 16.28
CA PRO A 227 14.90 -1.70 15.46
C PRO A 227 15.74 -2.29 14.34
N LEU A 228 15.87 -1.59 13.22
CA LEU A 228 16.59 -2.08 12.04
C LEU A 228 18.03 -2.52 12.35
N ALA A 229 18.73 -1.74 13.17
CA ALA A 229 20.11 -2.06 13.57
C ALA A 229 20.23 -3.35 14.43
N GLU A 230 19.15 -3.75 15.10
CA GLU A 230 19.10 -4.93 15.97
C GLU A 230 18.47 -6.15 15.28
N GLN A 231 17.99 -6.00 14.02
CA GLN A 231 17.36 -7.10 13.28
C GLN A 231 18.37 -8.18 12.89
N ASP A 232 18.00 -9.43 13.10
CA ASP A 232 18.74 -10.57 12.55
C ASP A 232 18.56 -10.61 11.03
N ARG A 233 19.61 -10.25 10.30
CA ARG A 233 19.62 -10.21 8.83
C ARG A 233 19.56 -11.60 8.21
N GLY A 234 19.91 -12.65 8.95
CA GLY A 234 19.75 -14.04 8.53
C GLY A 234 18.29 -14.47 8.35
N LEU A 235 17.34 -13.74 8.95
CA LEU A 235 15.91 -13.94 8.78
C LEU A 235 15.31 -13.19 7.58
N TRP A 236 16.09 -12.35 6.88
CA TRP A 236 15.60 -11.59 5.75
C TRP A 236 15.45 -12.48 4.52
N ASP A 237 14.39 -12.26 3.76
CA ASP A 237 14.14 -13.00 2.52
C ASP A 237 15.06 -12.50 1.40
N THR A 238 16.13 -13.24 1.15
CA THR A 238 17.14 -12.91 0.15
C THR A 238 16.59 -12.93 -1.29
N ARG A 239 15.54 -13.69 -1.57
CA ARG A 239 14.90 -13.72 -2.90
C ARG A 239 14.16 -12.42 -3.18
N LEU A 240 13.41 -11.93 -2.18
CA LEU A 240 12.72 -10.65 -2.29
C LEU A 240 13.71 -9.48 -2.37
N ILE A 241 14.86 -9.57 -1.66
CA ILE A 241 15.91 -8.57 -1.77
C ILE A 241 16.48 -8.56 -3.18
N ALA A 242 16.87 -9.72 -3.73
CA ALA A 242 17.41 -9.81 -5.09
C ALA A 242 16.42 -9.29 -6.13
N GLU A 243 15.16 -9.73 -6.08
CA GLU A 243 14.10 -9.22 -6.97
C GLU A 243 13.94 -7.69 -6.84
N GLY A 244 13.90 -7.15 -5.61
CA GLY A 244 13.76 -5.72 -5.37
C GLY A 244 14.93 -4.91 -5.92
N VAL A 245 16.16 -5.41 -5.77
CA VAL A 245 17.38 -4.77 -6.33
C VAL A 245 17.37 -4.79 -7.85
N ASP A 246 17.04 -5.93 -8.48
CA ASP A 246 16.98 -6.06 -9.94
C ASP A 246 15.95 -5.08 -10.54
N VAL A 247 14.74 -5.03 -9.95
CA VAL A 247 13.68 -4.12 -10.38
C VAL A 247 14.11 -2.66 -10.23
N LEU A 248 14.76 -2.31 -9.11
CA LEU A 248 15.26 -0.95 -8.88
C LEU A 248 16.33 -0.55 -9.86
N GLN A 249 17.32 -1.40 -10.10
CA GLN A 249 18.42 -1.12 -11.03
C GLN A 249 17.89 -0.90 -12.45
N ALA A 250 16.93 -1.72 -12.90
CA ALA A 250 16.29 -1.55 -14.20
C ALA A 250 15.50 -0.22 -14.29
N ALA A 251 14.87 0.22 -13.20
CA ALA A 251 14.17 1.50 -13.16
C ALA A 251 15.13 2.69 -13.18
N LEU A 252 16.20 2.66 -12.37
CA LEU A 252 17.20 3.72 -12.31
C LEU A 252 17.96 3.90 -13.63
N ALA A 253 18.18 2.82 -14.39
CA ALA A 253 18.85 2.86 -15.70
C ALA A 253 18.10 3.69 -16.75
N ARG A 254 16.86 4.10 -16.48
CA ARG A 254 16.04 4.94 -17.37
C ARG A 254 16.25 6.44 -17.21
N ASP A 255 17.07 6.85 -16.23
CA ASP A 255 17.40 8.25 -15.93
C ASP A 255 16.18 9.16 -15.70
N ARG A 256 15.15 8.60 -15.07
CA ARG A 256 13.92 9.27 -14.65
C ARG A 256 13.65 9.01 -13.19
N LEU A 257 14.44 9.66 -12.36
CA LEU A 257 14.37 9.47 -10.91
C LEU A 257 13.09 10.05 -10.33
N GLY A 258 12.43 9.24 -9.47
CA GLY A 258 11.26 9.66 -8.71
C GLY A 258 11.36 9.29 -7.22
N GLU A 259 10.31 9.64 -6.50
CA GLU A 259 10.23 9.50 -5.05
C GLU A 259 10.40 8.05 -4.59
N PHE A 260 9.69 7.10 -5.20
CA PHE A 260 9.71 5.71 -4.77
C PHE A 260 11.02 5.01 -5.13
N GLN A 261 11.65 5.38 -6.24
CA GLN A 261 12.99 4.90 -6.59
C GLN A 261 14.02 5.36 -5.56
N ALA A 262 14.00 6.63 -5.16
CA ALA A 262 14.93 7.15 -4.14
C ALA A 262 14.73 6.47 -2.78
N GLN A 263 13.48 6.25 -2.35
CA GLN A 263 13.18 5.50 -1.14
C GLN A 263 13.64 4.03 -1.24
N ALA A 264 13.46 3.39 -2.40
CA ALA A 264 13.89 2.02 -2.64
C ALA A 264 15.42 1.91 -2.61
N ALA A 265 16.14 2.89 -3.12
CA ALA A 265 17.62 2.93 -3.07
C ALA A 265 18.13 2.97 -1.62
N VAL A 266 17.54 3.79 -0.76
CA VAL A 266 17.84 3.78 0.68
C VAL A 266 17.57 2.39 1.29
N ALA A 267 16.43 1.77 0.95
CA ALA A 267 16.10 0.44 1.45
C ALA A 267 17.06 -0.64 0.93
N ALA A 268 17.55 -0.53 -0.31
CA ALA A 268 18.51 -1.44 -0.91
C ALA A 268 19.88 -1.34 -0.22
N LEU A 269 20.37 -0.14 0.09
CA LEU A 269 21.62 0.06 0.83
C LEU A 269 21.58 -0.56 2.23
N HIS A 270 20.44 -0.49 2.90
CA HIS A 270 20.26 -1.21 4.16
C HIS A 270 20.23 -2.74 3.99
N ALA A 271 19.72 -3.22 2.85
CA ALA A 271 19.62 -4.66 2.57
C ALA A 271 20.94 -5.27 2.09
N ASP A 272 21.81 -4.46 1.47
CA ASP A 272 23.12 -4.86 0.97
C ASP A 272 24.16 -5.05 2.10
N ALA A 273 24.09 -4.22 3.14
CA ALA A 273 24.99 -4.32 4.27
C ALA A 273 24.78 -5.65 5.02
N GLN A 274 25.87 -6.36 5.32
CA GLN A 274 25.80 -7.63 6.10
C GLN A 274 25.55 -7.38 7.58
N THR A 275 26.07 -6.29 8.12
CA THR A 275 25.84 -5.81 9.49
C THR A 275 25.34 -4.37 9.51
N ALA A 276 24.86 -3.91 10.66
CA ALA A 276 24.39 -2.53 10.80
C ALA A 276 25.53 -1.51 10.63
N GLU A 277 26.74 -1.90 11.06
CA GLU A 277 27.95 -1.09 11.01
C GLU A 277 28.48 -0.91 9.59
N GLU A 278 28.21 -1.87 8.70
CA GLU A 278 28.62 -1.83 7.28
C GLU A 278 27.65 -1.03 6.40
N THR A 279 26.58 -0.46 6.97
CA THR A 279 25.61 0.34 6.21
C THR A 279 26.31 1.57 5.62
N ASP A 280 26.20 1.77 4.29
CA ASP A 280 26.76 2.93 3.60
C ASP A 280 25.92 4.18 3.83
N TRP A 281 26.16 4.80 4.98
CA TRP A 281 25.43 6.00 5.38
C TRP A 281 25.73 7.21 4.49
N VAL A 282 26.91 7.28 3.85
CA VAL A 282 27.26 8.37 2.92
C VAL A 282 26.33 8.31 1.71
N GLN A 283 26.21 7.16 1.07
CA GLN A 283 25.26 6.99 -0.04
C GLN A 283 23.82 7.20 0.40
N ILE A 284 23.44 6.78 1.61
CA ILE A 284 22.08 7.01 2.14
C ILE A 284 21.80 8.52 2.26
N VAL A 285 22.77 9.33 2.69
CA VAL A 285 22.60 10.79 2.73
C VAL A 285 22.37 11.35 1.33
N GLU A 286 23.13 10.92 0.33
CA GLU A 286 22.96 11.34 -1.07
C GLU A 286 21.54 11.01 -1.59
N TRP A 287 21.02 9.82 -1.30
CA TRP A 287 19.66 9.45 -1.68
C TRP A 287 18.59 10.25 -0.93
N TYR A 288 18.83 10.61 0.32
CA TYR A 288 17.92 11.51 1.05
C TYR A 288 17.99 12.94 0.51
N ASP A 289 19.15 13.42 0.03
CA ASP A 289 19.27 14.71 -0.66
C ASP A 289 18.40 14.75 -1.92
N GLU A 290 18.46 13.70 -2.74
CA GLU A 290 17.57 13.55 -3.90
C GLU A 290 16.10 13.46 -3.50
N LEU A 291 15.77 12.70 -2.50
CA LEU A 291 14.39 12.56 -2.03
C LEU A 291 13.83 13.90 -1.51
N VAL A 292 14.63 14.66 -0.78
CA VAL A 292 14.27 16.02 -0.31
C VAL A 292 14.09 16.96 -1.51
N ARG A 293 14.97 16.91 -2.50
CA ARG A 293 14.87 17.71 -3.74
C ARG A 293 13.56 17.40 -4.51
N LEU A 294 13.22 16.12 -4.61
CA LEU A 294 12.03 15.67 -5.34
C LEU A 294 10.71 16.01 -4.64
N THR A 295 10.67 15.90 -3.31
CA THR A 295 9.40 15.92 -2.56
C THR A 295 9.22 17.15 -1.67
N GLY A 296 10.31 17.79 -1.25
CA GLY A 296 10.28 18.81 -0.19
C GLY A 296 9.80 18.27 1.17
N SER A 297 9.67 16.95 1.33
CA SER A 297 9.04 16.30 2.47
C SER A 297 9.76 16.60 3.80
N PRO A 298 9.06 17.12 4.82
CA PRO A 298 9.64 17.28 6.16
C PRO A 298 10.08 15.94 6.77
N VAL A 299 9.38 14.84 6.45
CA VAL A 299 9.74 13.49 6.92
C VAL A 299 11.04 13.03 6.28
N ALA A 300 11.24 13.29 4.98
CA ALA A 300 12.51 12.99 4.32
C ALA A 300 13.67 13.77 4.94
N ARG A 301 13.47 15.06 5.24
CA ARG A 301 14.47 15.88 5.94
C ARG A 301 14.79 15.36 7.35
N LEU A 302 13.76 14.89 8.07
CA LEU A 302 13.95 14.29 9.40
C LEU A 302 14.80 13.01 9.33
N ASN A 303 14.50 12.13 8.39
CA ASN A 303 15.27 10.89 8.18
C ASN A 303 16.70 11.19 7.68
N ARG A 304 16.84 12.23 6.83
CA ARG A 304 18.15 12.74 6.41
C ARG A 304 19.01 13.16 7.60
N ALA A 305 18.42 13.85 8.59
CA ALA A 305 19.18 14.28 9.78
C ALA A 305 19.70 13.08 10.58
N VAL A 306 18.98 11.96 10.62
CA VAL A 306 19.48 10.70 11.19
C VAL A 306 20.64 10.16 10.37
N ALA A 307 20.51 10.08 9.05
CA ALA A 307 21.55 9.58 8.17
C ALA A 307 22.84 10.43 8.25
N VAL A 308 22.72 11.75 8.29
CA VAL A 308 23.85 12.67 8.54
C VAL A 308 24.49 12.41 9.91
N GLY A 309 23.68 12.13 10.93
CA GLY A 309 24.20 11.77 12.25
C GLY A 309 24.98 10.46 12.29
N GLU A 310 24.65 9.51 11.42
CA GLU A 310 25.39 8.26 11.25
C GLU A 310 26.65 8.43 10.40
N ALA A 311 26.57 9.21 9.30
CA ALA A 311 27.69 9.41 8.38
C ALA A 311 28.77 10.36 8.93
N ASP A 312 28.34 11.52 9.43
CA ASP A 312 29.21 12.66 9.80
C ASP A 312 29.30 12.89 11.31
N GLY A 313 28.64 12.04 12.08
CA GLY A 313 28.60 12.13 13.52
C GLY A 313 27.38 12.86 14.10
N PRO A 314 27.02 12.55 15.35
CA PRO A 314 25.75 12.97 15.96
C PRO A 314 25.56 14.49 16.03
N ARG A 315 26.64 15.27 16.14
CA ARG A 315 26.56 16.74 16.16
C ARG A 315 26.13 17.32 14.82
N ALA A 316 26.61 16.74 13.70
CA ALA A 316 26.15 17.11 12.37
C ALA A 316 24.65 16.80 12.18
N GLY A 317 24.21 15.63 12.65
CA GLY A 317 22.79 15.25 12.64
C GLY A 317 21.94 16.19 13.48
N LEU A 318 22.40 16.58 14.69
CA LEU A 318 21.71 17.56 15.55
C LEU A 318 21.63 18.94 14.90
N ALA A 319 22.66 19.38 14.19
CA ALA A 319 22.64 20.63 13.43
C ALA A 319 21.59 20.58 12.30
N ALA A 320 21.55 19.50 11.52
CA ALA A 320 20.54 19.30 10.48
C ALA A 320 19.11 19.24 11.07
N LEU A 321 18.94 18.61 12.23
CA LEU A 321 17.66 18.52 12.92
C LEU A 321 17.16 19.88 13.42
N ALA A 322 18.07 20.75 13.87
CA ALA A 322 17.73 22.08 14.38
C ALA A 322 17.11 23.03 13.33
N GLU A 323 17.28 22.73 12.05
CA GLU A 323 16.66 23.47 10.95
C GLU A 323 15.19 23.08 10.71
N LEU A 324 14.69 22.04 11.38
CA LEU A 324 13.35 21.51 11.17
C LEU A 324 12.39 22.00 12.28
N ASP A 325 11.09 22.00 11.93
CA ASP A 325 10.03 22.30 12.89
C ASP A 325 10.04 21.28 14.05
N PRO A 326 10.23 21.70 15.30
CA PRO A 326 10.18 20.81 16.46
C PRO A 326 8.82 20.10 16.64
N GLY A 327 7.75 20.63 16.06
CA GLY A 327 6.41 20.03 16.06
C GLY A 327 6.25 18.85 15.12
N LEU A 328 7.24 18.53 14.28
CA LEU A 328 7.19 17.37 13.41
C LEU A 328 7.05 16.05 14.21
N PRO A 329 6.18 15.13 13.78
CA PRO A 329 6.13 13.80 14.36
C PRO A 329 7.51 13.14 14.41
N ARG A 330 7.87 12.54 15.53
CA ARG A 330 9.17 11.89 15.79
C ARG A 330 10.38 12.81 15.90
N HIS A 331 10.25 14.13 15.75
CA HIS A 331 11.38 15.06 15.93
C HIS A 331 12.07 14.84 17.28
N THR A 332 11.29 14.81 18.38
CA THR A 332 11.82 14.57 19.73
C THR A 332 12.50 13.21 19.88
N ALA A 333 11.97 12.16 19.20
CA ALA A 333 12.59 10.83 19.21
C ALA A 333 13.93 10.82 18.47
N VAL A 334 14.02 11.51 17.33
CA VAL A 334 15.29 11.67 16.59
C VAL A 334 16.29 12.49 17.39
N ALA A 335 15.86 13.58 18.05
CA ALA A 335 16.71 14.34 18.96
C ALA A 335 17.26 13.47 20.09
N ALA A 336 16.42 12.63 20.70
CA ALA A 336 16.83 11.69 21.74
C ALA A 336 17.92 10.72 21.25
N TYR A 337 17.70 10.13 20.08
CA TYR A 337 18.64 9.22 19.45
C TYR A 337 19.99 9.87 19.20
N LEU A 338 20.02 11.05 18.56
CA LEU A 338 21.25 11.76 18.25
C LEU A 338 21.99 12.24 19.52
N ARG A 339 21.25 12.66 20.57
CA ARG A 339 21.84 13.03 21.88
C ARG A 339 22.48 11.82 22.57
N GLU A 340 21.86 10.67 22.50
CA GLU A 340 22.44 9.43 23.01
C GLU A 340 23.76 9.10 22.30
N ARG A 341 23.79 9.22 20.97
CA ARG A 341 25.00 9.02 20.17
C ARG A 341 26.10 10.04 20.45
N ASP A 342 25.75 11.28 20.81
CA ASP A 342 26.69 12.34 21.25
C ASP A 342 27.19 12.15 22.68
N GLY A 343 26.66 11.15 23.42
CA GLY A 343 27.04 10.86 24.80
C GLY A 343 26.25 11.66 25.85
N ASP A 344 25.32 12.52 25.46
CA ASP A 344 24.45 13.28 26.38
C ASP A 344 23.27 12.39 26.84
N LEU A 345 23.60 11.39 27.67
CA LEU A 345 22.65 10.37 28.13
C LEU A 345 21.50 10.94 28.98
N VAL A 346 21.77 12.03 29.73
CA VAL A 346 20.76 12.69 30.60
C VAL A 346 19.67 13.32 29.73
N THR A 347 20.08 14.12 28.73
CA THR A 347 19.14 14.75 27.79
C THR A 347 18.42 13.70 26.95
N ALA A 348 19.14 12.68 26.47
CA ALA A 348 18.56 11.60 25.68
C ALA A 348 17.45 10.85 26.45
N ALA A 349 17.69 10.46 27.71
CA ALA A 349 16.69 9.77 28.54
C ALA A 349 15.42 10.61 28.74
N ARG A 350 15.58 11.93 28.99
CA ARG A 350 14.46 12.86 29.09
C ARG A 350 13.65 12.96 27.81
N LEU A 351 14.34 13.12 26.67
CA LEU A 351 13.71 13.25 25.35
C LEU A 351 13.01 11.94 24.92
N TYR A 352 13.58 10.77 25.18
CA TYR A 352 12.89 9.49 24.92
C TYR A 352 11.59 9.38 25.75
N ALA A 353 11.62 9.77 27.04
CA ALA A 353 10.42 9.76 27.86
C ALA A 353 9.35 10.76 27.36
N GLU A 354 9.79 11.91 26.84
CA GLU A 354 8.91 12.91 26.22
C GLU A 354 8.30 12.38 24.92
N ALA A 355 9.11 11.84 24.02
CA ALA A 355 8.66 11.23 22.77
C ALA A 355 7.69 10.06 23.00
N ALA A 356 7.91 9.24 24.04
CA ALA A 356 7.00 8.17 24.41
C ALA A 356 5.58 8.65 24.76
N ARG A 357 5.46 9.84 25.39
CA ARG A 357 4.14 10.42 25.73
C ARG A 357 3.36 10.88 24.48
N SER A 358 4.06 11.31 23.45
CA SER A 358 3.46 11.79 22.18
C SER A 358 3.35 10.73 21.10
N ALA A 359 3.89 9.52 21.32
CA ALA A 359 3.86 8.44 20.34
C ALA A 359 2.42 8.00 20.03
N SER A 360 2.11 7.89 18.73
CA SER A 360 0.79 7.54 18.19
C SER A 360 0.48 6.04 18.23
N SER A 361 1.51 5.19 18.30
CA SER A 361 1.36 3.73 18.31
C SER A 361 1.90 3.10 19.60
N LEU A 362 1.27 2.02 20.05
CA LEU A 362 1.74 1.27 21.24
C LEU A 362 3.16 0.71 21.07
N PRO A 363 3.52 0.06 19.94
CA PRO A 363 4.88 -0.47 19.76
C PRO A 363 5.95 0.62 19.81
N GLU A 364 5.69 1.79 19.25
CA GLU A 364 6.62 2.93 19.31
C GLU A 364 6.75 3.48 20.72
N ARG A 365 5.63 3.64 21.43
CA ARG A 365 5.61 4.08 22.83
C ARG A 365 6.41 3.14 23.73
N ASP A 366 6.20 1.83 23.58
CA ASP A 366 6.90 0.82 24.36
C ASP A 366 8.40 0.81 24.06
N HIS A 367 8.79 0.98 22.80
CA HIS A 367 10.19 1.11 22.42
C HIS A 367 10.83 2.33 23.08
N LEU A 368 10.26 3.51 22.92
CA LEU A 368 10.79 4.76 23.47
C LEU A 368 10.84 4.76 25.02
N THR A 369 9.83 4.15 25.67
CA THR A 369 9.82 3.97 27.13
C THR A 369 10.97 3.08 27.58
N ARG A 370 11.25 2.01 26.87
CA ARG A 370 12.39 1.11 27.18
C ARG A 370 13.73 1.81 26.98
N GLN A 371 13.88 2.61 25.92
CA GLN A 371 15.11 3.39 25.71
C GLN A 371 15.35 4.37 26.86
N ALA A 372 14.31 5.11 27.30
CA ALA A 372 14.40 5.98 28.45
C ALA A 372 14.79 5.24 29.74
N ALA A 373 14.16 4.09 29.99
CA ALA A 373 14.45 3.25 31.16
C ALA A 373 15.89 2.70 31.15
N ARG A 374 16.36 2.22 30.00
CA ARG A 374 17.72 1.72 29.79
C ARG A 374 18.77 2.78 30.11
N LEU A 375 18.60 4.00 29.60
CA LEU A 375 19.51 5.11 29.88
C LEU A 375 19.48 5.54 31.35
N ASN A 376 18.31 5.62 31.96
CA ASN A 376 18.17 5.93 33.38
C ASN A 376 18.83 4.88 34.28
N ALA A 377 18.75 3.60 33.92
CA ALA A 377 19.47 2.54 34.66
C ALA A 377 21.00 2.73 34.54
N ARG A 378 21.48 3.04 33.33
CA ARG A 378 22.91 3.29 33.08
C ARG A 378 23.46 4.53 33.81
N LEU A 379 22.63 5.57 33.99
CA LEU A 379 23.02 6.78 34.71
C LEU A 379 23.07 6.60 36.22
N ARG A 380 22.44 5.52 36.74
CA ARG A 380 22.45 5.20 38.20
C ARG A 380 23.56 4.19 38.57
N ALA A 381 24.08 3.45 37.63
CA ALA A 381 25.15 2.48 37.80
C ALA A 381 26.53 3.18 37.77
#